data_bc9140e75e0d5558bd8a41bac5be1da2
#
_entry.id   bc9140e75e0d5558bd8a41bac5be1da2
#
_cell.length_a   1.000
_cell.length_b   1.000
_cell.length_c   1.000
_cell.angle_alpha   90.00
_cell.angle_beta   90.00
_cell.angle_gamma   90.00
#
_symmetry.space_group_name_H-M   'P 1'
#
loop_
_entity.id
_entity.type
_entity.pdbx_description
1 polymer ?
#
loop_
_entity_poly.entity_id
_entity_poly.type
_entity_poly.pdbx_seq_one_letter_code
_entity_poly.pdbx_strand_id
1 'polypeptide(L)'
;MQQIVIEAHRRVPGGKNVNRRLRQSAKIPAVIYGAGREPLPLVLDPEAISDILHSQSGHNTIFAVSVDGGAQANVMVKDYQLDPVRGNLIHADLYEIAMDQVLKLTVDVEMVGESEGVKVDGGIMDVVSRSLEVECLPADIPKSIKVDVSHLKINDYIRVKNLPADPKVKILNDPEVVIVTIVPPVKEEVVEVAPVETAEPEVIRKGKAVEEGEGEAEEKGKAAKQPEKGKPEPK
;
A
#
# COMPACT_ATOMS: atom_id res chain seq x y z
N MET A 1 -27.31 11.68 6.46
CA MET A 1 -26.11 10.82 6.46
C MET A 1 -26.32 9.76 7.53
N GLN A 2 -26.30 8.49 7.20
CA GLN A 2 -26.32 7.42 8.21
C GLN A 2 -24.98 7.47 8.95
N GLN A 3 -25.01 7.78 10.24
CA GLN A 3 -23.81 7.68 11.07
C GLN A 3 -23.54 6.19 11.30
N ILE A 4 -22.47 5.71 10.70
CA ILE A 4 -21.96 4.36 10.97
C ILE A 4 -21.33 4.42 12.36
N VAL A 5 -21.78 3.56 13.27
CA VAL A 5 -21.22 3.45 14.64
C VAL A 5 -20.49 2.12 14.76
N ILE A 6 -19.21 2.15 15.08
CA ILE A 6 -18.38 0.97 15.29
C ILE A 6 -18.08 0.81 16.78
N GLU A 7 -18.24 -0.42 17.28
CA GLU A 7 -17.87 -0.75 18.64
C GLU A 7 -16.36 -1.06 18.73
N ALA A 8 -15.73 -0.47 19.73
CA ALA A 8 -14.31 -0.66 20.01
C ALA A 8 -14.10 -1.02 21.49
N HIS A 9 -13.15 -1.86 21.76
CA HIS A 9 -12.76 -2.22 23.14
C HIS A 9 -11.34 -1.75 23.45
N ARG A 10 -11.17 -1.20 24.64
CA ARG A 10 -9.82 -0.83 25.11
C ARG A 10 -8.96 -2.07 25.29
N ARG A 11 -7.69 -1.93 24.96
CA ARG A 11 -6.71 -2.99 25.21
C ARG A 11 -5.49 -2.46 25.93
N VAL A 12 -4.82 -3.34 26.67
CA VAL A 12 -3.47 -3.06 27.16
C VAL A 12 -2.49 -3.25 26.02
N PRO A 13 -1.54 -2.32 25.82
CA PRO A 13 -0.49 -2.49 24.82
C PRO A 13 0.22 -3.83 25.03
N GLY A 14 0.27 -4.65 24.00
CA GLY A 14 0.80 -6.00 24.06
C GLY A 14 1.87 -6.24 23.00
N GLY A 15 2.76 -7.20 23.24
CA GLY A 15 3.81 -7.60 22.32
C GLY A 15 3.28 -8.39 21.11
N LYS A 16 4.20 -8.85 20.25
CA LYS A 16 3.94 -9.58 19.00
C LYS A 16 2.96 -10.74 19.16
N ASN A 17 3.10 -11.54 20.23
CA ASN A 17 2.28 -12.73 20.43
C ASN A 17 0.82 -12.40 20.78
N VAL A 18 0.57 -11.30 21.50
CA VAL A 18 -0.79 -10.84 21.83
C VAL A 18 -1.52 -10.39 20.56
N ASN A 19 -0.88 -9.55 19.74
CA ASN A 19 -1.45 -9.07 18.49
C ASN A 19 -1.70 -10.22 17.49
N ARG A 20 -0.83 -11.25 17.46
CA ARG A 20 -1.06 -12.44 16.64
C ARG A 20 -2.31 -13.22 17.08
N ARG A 21 -2.52 -13.39 18.40
CA ARG A 21 -3.72 -14.07 18.93
C ARG A 21 -4.99 -13.29 18.62
N LEU A 22 -4.97 -11.96 18.73
CA LEU A 22 -6.09 -11.10 18.36
C LEU A 22 -6.51 -11.31 16.91
N ARG A 23 -5.55 -11.30 15.97
CA ARG A 23 -5.84 -11.54 14.55
C ARG A 23 -6.35 -12.95 14.28
N GLN A 24 -5.93 -13.94 15.06
CA GLN A 24 -6.47 -15.32 14.97
C GLN A 24 -7.91 -15.42 15.46
N SER A 25 -8.35 -14.54 16.37
CA SER A 25 -9.74 -14.43 16.82
C SER A 25 -10.59 -13.48 15.98
N ALA A 26 -10.19 -13.22 14.73
CA ALA A 26 -10.86 -12.32 13.80
C ALA A 26 -11.06 -10.89 14.34
N LYS A 27 -10.11 -10.40 15.16
CA LYS A 27 -10.09 -9.02 15.65
C LYS A 27 -8.78 -8.36 15.29
N ILE A 28 -8.80 -7.05 15.07
CA ILE A 28 -7.60 -6.28 14.72
C ILE A 28 -7.22 -5.32 15.85
N PRO A 29 -5.91 -5.14 16.07
CA PRO A 29 -5.43 -4.04 16.87
C PRO A 29 -5.58 -2.73 16.10
N ALA A 30 -6.02 -1.70 16.80
CA ALA A 30 -6.12 -0.34 16.29
C ALA A 30 -5.63 0.65 17.33
N VAL A 31 -5.40 1.89 16.90
CA VAL A 31 -5.07 3.01 17.79
C VAL A 31 -5.91 4.20 17.40
N ILE A 32 -6.53 4.87 18.37
CA ILE A 32 -7.17 6.16 18.18
C ILE A 32 -6.30 7.25 18.77
N TYR A 33 -6.07 8.31 18.02
CA TYR A 33 -5.33 9.49 18.43
C TYR A 33 -5.86 10.74 17.74
N GLY A 34 -5.51 11.91 18.22
CA GLY A 34 -5.99 13.19 17.71
C GLY A 34 -6.69 14.02 18.77
N ALA A 35 -7.26 15.16 18.39
CA ALA A 35 -7.98 16.11 19.25
C ALA A 35 -7.25 16.46 20.57
N GLY A 36 -5.91 16.37 20.60
CA GLY A 36 -5.11 16.66 21.79
C GLY A 36 -5.18 15.61 22.91
N ARG A 37 -5.77 14.43 22.65
CA ARG A 37 -5.85 13.32 23.61
C ARG A 37 -4.67 12.37 23.45
N GLU A 38 -4.38 11.65 24.53
CA GLU A 38 -3.38 10.59 24.52
C GLU A 38 -3.82 9.44 23.59
N PRO A 39 -2.88 8.81 22.85
CA PRO A 39 -3.18 7.67 22.01
C PRO A 39 -3.78 6.51 22.81
N LEU A 40 -4.94 6.03 22.40
CA LEU A 40 -5.67 4.95 23.04
C LEU A 40 -5.62 3.68 22.19
N PRO A 41 -4.98 2.60 22.65
CA PRO A 41 -4.98 1.33 21.93
C PRO A 41 -6.32 0.63 22.05
N LEU A 42 -6.86 0.19 20.91
CA LEU A 42 -8.17 -0.42 20.76
C LEU A 42 -8.08 -1.78 20.07
N VAL A 43 -9.16 -2.53 20.20
CA VAL A 43 -9.47 -3.73 19.41
C VAL A 43 -10.76 -3.46 18.67
N LEU A 44 -10.75 -3.73 17.37
CA LEU A 44 -11.88 -3.51 16.46
C LEU A 44 -12.23 -4.79 15.69
N ASP A 45 -13.43 -4.80 15.15
CA ASP A 45 -13.86 -5.77 14.16
C ASP A 45 -13.33 -5.36 12.76
N PRO A 46 -12.57 -6.23 12.06
CA PRO A 46 -12.05 -5.91 10.74
C PRO A 46 -13.13 -5.71 9.69
N GLU A 47 -14.27 -6.42 9.77
CA GLU A 47 -15.34 -6.34 8.78
C GLU A 47 -15.92 -4.94 8.71
N ALA A 48 -16.25 -4.34 9.86
CA ALA A 48 -16.81 -3.01 9.94
C ALA A 48 -15.90 -1.92 9.36
N ILE A 49 -14.58 -2.02 9.56
CA ILE A 49 -13.61 -1.09 8.97
C ILE A 49 -13.43 -1.37 7.47
N SER A 50 -13.41 -2.63 7.06
CA SER A 50 -13.30 -3.02 5.65
C SER A 50 -14.47 -2.47 4.83
N ASP A 51 -15.69 -2.54 5.34
CA ASP A 51 -16.88 -1.97 4.69
C ASP A 51 -16.75 -0.45 4.47
N ILE A 52 -16.18 0.25 5.46
CA ILE A 52 -15.91 1.69 5.33
C ILE A 52 -14.84 1.95 4.26
N LEU A 53 -13.75 1.19 4.25
CA LEU A 53 -12.68 1.35 3.27
C LEU A 53 -13.14 1.07 1.83
N HIS A 54 -14.09 0.16 1.64
CA HIS A 54 -14.70 -0.14 0.34
C HIS A 54 -15.84 0.82 -0.05
N SER A 55 -16.23 1.76 0.82
CA SER A 55 -17.23 2.77 0.50
C SER A 55 -16.70 3.76 -0.54
N GLN A 56 -17.60 4.51 -1.18
CA GLN A 56 -17.24 5.52 -2.20
C GLN A 56 -16.29 6.61 -1.71
N SER A 57 -16.29 6.91 -0.42
CA SER A 57 -15.40 7.91 0.19
C SER A 57 -14.13 7.29 0.78
N GLY A 58 -14.01 5.96 0.74
CA GLY A 58 -12.84 5.22 1.19
C GLY A 58 -12.42 5.58 2.62
N HIS A 59 -11.13 5.73 2.83
CA HIS A 59 -10.52 6.09 4.12
C HIS A 59 -10.91 7.49 4.63
N ASN A 60 -11.43 8.37 3.75
CA ASN A 60 -11.87 9.72 4.11
C ASN A 60 -13.29 9.76 4.71
N THR A 61 -13.92 8.60 4.92
CA THR A 61 -15.23 8.51 5.54
C THR A 61 -15.15 8.83 7.04
N ILE A 62 -16.00 9.76 7.50
CA ILE A 62 -16.15 10.07 8.92
C ILE A 62 -17.22 9.15 9.53
N PHE A 63 -16.87 8.49 10.63
CA PHE A 63 -17.76 7.60 11.36
C PHE A 63 -17.58 7.76 12.87
N ALA A 64 -18.54 7.26 13.65
CA ALA A 64 -18.45 7.29 15.10
C ALA A 64 -17.90 5.98 15.65
N VAL A 65 -16.98 6.06 16.60
CA VAL A 65 -16.47 4.91 17.37
C VAL A 65 -16.95 5.01 18.80
N SER A 66 -17.62 3.96 19.28
CA SER A 66 -18.03 3.81 20.67
C SER A 66 -17.00 2.95 21.39
N VAL A 67 -16.31 3.52 22.37
CA VAL A 67 -15.29 2.82 23.15
C VAL A 67 -15.92 2.25 24.42
N ASP A 68 -15.95 0.92 24.55
CA ASP A 68 -16.53 0.19 25.70
C ASP A 68 -17.97 0.62 26.05
N GLY A 69 -18.79 0.98 25.04
CA GLY A 69 -20.15 1.45 25.25
C GLY A 69 -20.26 2.84 25.89
N GLY A 70 -19.14 3.58 25.94
CA GLY A 70 -19.06 4.92 26.50
C GLY A 70 -19.21 6.05 25.49
N ALA A 71 -18.40 7.09 25.64
CA ALA A 71 -18.44 8.26 24.76
C ALA A 71 -18.13 7.90 23.30
N GLN A 72 -18.94 8.40 22.39
CA GLN A 72 -18.71 8.30 20.96
C GLN A 72 -17.70 9.38 20.53
N ALA A 73 -16.72 8.99 19.72
CA ALA A 73 -15.79 9.89 19.09
C ALA A 73 -15.96 9.83 17.57
N ASN A 74 -15.97 11.00 16.93
CA ASN A 74 -15.96 11.07 15.46
C ASN A 74 -14.54 10.87 14.96
N VAL A 75 -14.33 9.88 14.13
CA VAL A 75 -13.02 9.48 13.64
C VAL A 75 -13.03 9.26 12.13
N MET A 76 -11.85 9.28 11.54
CA MET A 76 -11.57 8.79 10.18
C MET A 76 -10.43 7.77 10.22
N VAL A 77 -10.32 6.95 9.21
CA VAL A 77 -9.16 6.08 9.03
C VAL A 77 -8.01 6.91 8.47
N LYS A 78 -6.95 7.10 9.24
CA LYS A 78 -5.77 7.85 8.81
C LYS A 78 -4.80 6.97 8.03
N ASP A 79 -4.59 5.74 8.53
CA ASP A 79 -3.75 4.75 7.89
C ASP A 79 -4.27 3.35 8.18
N TYR A 80 -3.97 2.40 7.32
CA TYR A 80 -4.36 1.01 7.49
C TYR A 80 -3.35 0.07 6.84
N GLN A 81 -3.25 -1.13 7.38
CA GLN A 81 -2.34 -2.16 6.88
C GLN A 81 -3.15 -3.38 6.45
N LEU A 82 -2.92 -3.84 5.23
CA LEU A 82 -3.49 -5.05 4.68
C LEU A 82 -2.43 -6.17 4.62
N ASP A 83 -2.88 -7.40 4.78
CA ASP A 83 -2.06 -8.58 4.50
C ASP A 83 -1.82 -8.67 2.98
N PRO A 84 -0.57 -8.65 2.50
CA PRO A 84 -0.28 -8.62 1.06
C PRO A 84 -0.73 -9.89 0.32
N VAL A 85 -0.93 -11.01 1.02
CA VAL A 85 -1.32 -12.29 0.43
C VAL A 85 -2.83 -12.51 0.50
N ARG A 86 -3.43 -12.22 1.65
CA ARG A 86 -4.85 -12.49 1.92
C ARG A 86 -5.76 -11.29 1.74
N GLY A 87 -5.20 -10.08 1.69
CA GLY A 87 -5.96 -8.83 1.64
C GLY A 87 -6.69 -8.46 2.94
N ASN A 88 -6.53 -9.25 4.01
CA ASN A 88 -7.20 -8.98 5.27
C ASN A 88 -6.59 -7.78 5.99
N LEU A 89 -7.42 -7.00 6.67
CA LEU A 89 -6.97 -5.88 7.49
C LEU A 89 -6.17 -6.37 8.71
N ILE A 90 -4.97 -5.82 8.89
CA ILE A 90 -4.03 -6.18 9.97
C ILE A 90 -4.02 -5.12 11.07
N HIS A 91 -4.11 -3.86 10.71
CA HIS A 91 -4.05 -2.71 11.61
C HIS A 91 -4.85 -1.55 11.04
N ALA A 92 -5.43 -0.72 11.89
CA ALA A 92 -6.06 0.52 11.51
C ALA A 92 -5.70 1.64 12.50
N ASP A 93 -5.30 2.77 11.96
CA ASP A 93 -5.03 3.99 12.68
C ASP A 93 -6.23 4.94 12.52
N LEU A 94 -6.86 5.26 13.63
CA LEU A 94 -8.02 6.12 13.68
C LEU A 94 -7.62 7.49 14.19
N TYR A 95 -7.98 8.52 13.43
CA TYR A 95 -7.75 9.90 13.80
C TYR A 95 -9.04 10.54 14.29
N GLU A 96 -9.06 11.00 15.55
CA GLU A 96 -10.19 11.72 16.12
C GLU A 96 -10.25 13.15 15.55
N ILE A 97 -11.42 13.50 15.04
CA ILE A 97 -11.64 14.74 14.29
C ILE A 97 -12.38 15.74 15.18
N ALA A 98 -11.82 16.95 15.28
CA ALA A 98 -12.53 18.12 15.78
C ALA A 98 -13.16 18.84 14.57
N MET A 99 -14.46 19.10 14.61
CA MET A 99 -15.21 19.68 13.48
C MET A 99 -14.75 21.09 13.10
N ASP A 100 -14.08 21.79 14.01
CA ASP A 100 -13.63 23.17 13.86
C ASP A 100 -12.16 23.29 13.37
N GLN A 101 -11.49 22.18 13.18
CA GLN A 101 -10.06 22.19 12.79
C GLN A 101 -9.88 21.76 11.33
N VAL A 102 -8.99 22.45 10.65
CA VAL A 102 -8.56 22.10 9.29
C VAL A 102 -7.71 20.83 9.32
N LEU A 103 -8.02 19.90 8.45
CA LEU A 103 -7.35 18.61 8.36
C LEU A 103 -6.53 18.52 7.08
N LYS A 104 -5.36 17.88 7.19
CA LYS A 104 -4.56 17.44 6.04
C LYS A 104 -4.85 15.98 5.78
N LEU A 105 -5.33 15.69 4.58
CA LEU A 105 -5.70 14.35 4.17
C LEU A 105 -5.33 14.11 2.71
N THR A 106 -5.28 12.85 2.35
CA THR A 106 -5.01 12.42 0.98
C THR A 106 -6.34 12.09 0.31
N VAL A 107 -6.58 12.62 -0.88
CA VAL A 107 -7.79 12.35 -1.66
C VAL A 107 -7.41 11.70 -2.97
N ASP A 108 -8.15 10.66 -3.35
CA ASP A 108 -7.92 9.96 -4.60
C ASP A 108 -8.40 10.78 -5.80
N VAL A 109 -7.66 10.66 -6.90
CA VAL A 109 -7.97 11.28 -8.17
C VAL A 109 -8.73 10.28 -9.04
N GLU A 110 -9.93 10.66 -9.48
CA GLU A 110 -10.76 9.87 -10.37
C GLU A 110 -10.75 10.49 -11.76
N MET A 111 -10.31 9.71 -12.76
CA MET A 111 -10.32 10.12 -14.15
C MET A 111 -11.70 9.94 -14.74
N VAL A 112 -12.23 11.00 -15.33
CA VAL A 112 -13.55 10.99 -15.98
C VAL A 112 -13.36 11.13 -17.47
N GLY A 113 -14.07 10.29 -18.24
CA GLY A 113 -13.98 10.27 -19.70
C GLY A 113 -12.94 9.29 -20.24
N GLU A 114 -12.90 9.18 -21.55
CA GLU A 114 -11.90 8.39 -22.28
C GLU A 114 -11.13 9.32 -23.21
N SER A 115 -9.82 9.33 -23.10
CA SER A 115 -9.00 10.25 -23.88
C SER A 115 -8.99 9.93 -25.38
N GLU A 116 -9.01 10.97 -26.22
CA GLU A 116 -8.89 10.83 -27.67
C GLU A 116 -7.57 10.14 -28.05
N GLY A 117 -6.47 10.46 -27.35
CA GLY A 117 -5.15 9.86 -27.61
C GLY A 117 -5.07 8.36 -27.34
N VAL A 118 -5.90 7.82 -26.42
CA VAL A 118 -5.99 6.38 -26.20
C VAL A 118 -6.89 5.72 -27.25
N LYS A 119 -8.06 6.32 -27.55
CA LYS A 119 -9.04 5.73 -28.47
C LYS A 119 -8.60 5.78 -29.93
N VAL A 120 -8.08 6.92 -30.40
CA VAL A 120 -7.79 7.16 -31.82
C VAL A 120 -6.35 6.76 -32.14
N ASP A 121 -5.42 7.18 -31.32
CA ASP A 121 -3.98 7.04 -31.57
C ASP A 121 -3.35 5.80 -30.90
N GLY A 122 -4.14 5.04 -30.12
CA GLY A 122 -3.65 3.83 -29.43
C GLY A 122 -2.63 4.12 -28.33
N GLY A 123 -2.59 5.35 -27.79
CA GLY A 123 -1.73 5.73 -26.68
C GLY A 123 -2.06 4.98 -25.39
N ILE A 124 -1.12 4.97 -24.47
CA ILE A 124 -1.28 4.38 -23.13
C ILE A 124 -1.42 5.52 -22.14
N MET A 125 -2.50 5.52 -21.35
CA MET A 125 -2.68 6.47 -20.26
C MET A 125 -1.86 6.02 -19.04
N ASP A 126 -0.89 6.82 -18.67
CA ASP A 126 -0.07 6.61 -17.45
C ASP A 126 -0.49 7.58 -16.35
N VAL A 127 -0.87 7.02 -15.21
CA VAL A 127 -1.32 7.75 -14.03
C VAL A 127 -0.15 7.85 -13.06
N VAL A 128 0.55 8.98 -13.09
CA VAL A 128 1.72 9.26 -12.27
C VAL A 128 1.33 9.47 -10.81
N SER A 129 0.29 10.27 -10.55
CA SER A 129 -0.18 10.57 -9.20
C SER A 129 -1.66 10.20 -9.08
N ARG A 130 -1.94 9.17 -8.27
CA ARG A 130 -3.30 8.67 -8.04
C ARG A 130 -4.01 9.37 -6.88
N SER A 131 -3.26 10.08 -6.05
CA SER A 131 -3.79 10.76 -4.87
C SER A 131 -3.08 12.10 -4.66
N LEU A 132 -3.79 13.04 -4.06
CA LEU A 132 -3.30 14.40 -3.77
C LEU A 132 -3.51 14.72 -2.30
N GLU A 133 -2.54 15.44 -1.73
CA GLU A 133 -2.66 15.97 -0.38
C GLU A 133 -3.47 17.27 -0.41
N VAL A 134 -4.52 17.29 0.38
CA VAL A 134 -5.40 18.46 0.48
C VAL A 134 -5.60 18.88 1.93
N GLU A 135 -5.89 20.15 2.10
CA GLU A 135 -6.22 20.75 3.38
C GLU A 135 -7.64 21.31 3.29
N CYS A 136 -8.55 20.78 4.12
CA CYS A 136 -9.96 21.18 4.15
C CYS A 136 -10.59 21.00 5.53
N LEU A 137 -11.80 21.53 5.70
CA LEU A 137 -12.62 21.25 6.88
C LEU A 137 -13.30 19.88 6.76
N PRO A 138 -13.60 19.20 7.90
CA PRO A 138 -14.25 17.89 7.89
C PRO A 138 -15.59 17.84 7.16
N ALA A 139 -16.31 18.97 7.13
CA ALA A 139 -17.59 19.09 6.44
C ALA A 139 -17.46 19.16 4.91
N ASP A 140 -16.31 19.58 4.41
CA ASP A 140 -16.05 19.85 3.00
C ASP A 140 -15.06 18.85 2.37
N ILE A 141 -14.87 17.68 2.98
CA ILE A 141 -14.00 16.62 2.45
C ILE A 141 -14.60 16.08 1.14
N PRO A 142 -13.90 16.21 0.00
CA PRO A 142 -14.36 15.63 -1.26
C PRO A 142 -14.15 14.11 -1.25
N LYS A 143 -15.03 13.38 -1.92
CA LYS A 143 -14.92 11.92 -2.05
C LYS A 143 -13.79 11.54 -2.99
N SER A 144 -13.69 12.25 -4.11
CA SER A 144 -12.65 12.11 -5.13
C SER A 144 -12.48 13.44 -5.85
N ILE A 145 -11.30 13.68 -6.41
CA ILE A 145 -11.05 14.82 -7.29
C ILE A 145 -11.22 14.32 -8.73
N LYS A 146 -12.27 14.81 -9.40
CA LYS A 146 -12.57 14.41 -10.78
C LYS A 146 -11.71 15.19 -11.77
N VAL A 147 -11.03 14.46 -12.64
CA VAL A 147 -10.17 15.01 -13.68
C VAL A 147 -10.68 14.56 -15.03
N ASP A 148 -11.08 15.51 -15.88
CA ASP A 148 -11.50 15.19 -17.25
C ASP A 148 -10.30 14.97 -18.15
N VAL A 149 -10.18 13.75 -18.66
CA VAL A 149 -9.10 13.32 -19.55
C VAL A 149 -9.51 13.23 -21.02
N SER A 150 -10.77 13.59 -21.35
CA SER A 150 -11.36 13.40 -22.70
C SER A 150 -10.57 14.12 -23.79
N HIS A 151 -9.98 15.26 -23.50
CA HIS A 151 -9.28 16.13 -24.45
C HIS A 151 -7.81 15.80 -24.67
N LEU A 152 -7.28 14.83 -23.93
CA LEU A 152 -5.85 14.53 -23.95
C LEU A 152 -5.46 13.76 -25.22
N LYS A 153 -4.38 14.21 -25.86
CA LYS A 153 -3.71 13.57 -27.00
C LYS A 153 -2.40 12.93 -26.56
N ILE A 154 -1.75 12.23 -27.49
CA ILE A 154 -0.42 11.65 -27.23
C ILE A 154 0.57 12.76 -26.87
N ASN A 155 1.38 12.52 -25.82
CA ASN A 155 2.31 13.44 -25.17
C ASN A 155 1.67 14.59 -24.41
N ASP A 156 0.36 14.65 -24.27
CA ASP A 156 -0.30 15.60 -23.38
C ASP A 156 -0.25 15.10 -21.93
N TYR A 157 -0.30 16.05 -21.00
CA TYR A 157 -0.31 15.79 -19.58
C TYR A 157 -1.19 16.78 -18.83
N ILE A 158 -1.73 16.36 -17.69
CA ILE A 158 -2.44 17.23 -16.74
C ILE A 158 -1.58 17.39 -15.51
N ARG A 159 -1.39 18.64 -15.06
CA ARG A 159 -0.71 19.00 -13.82
C ARG A 159 -1.72 19.41 -12.76
N VAL A 160 -1.26 19.43 -11.49
CA VAL A 160 -2.06 19.88 -10.34
C VAL A 160 -2.69 21.26 -10.56
N LYS A 161 -1.97 22.21 -11.19
CA LYS A 161 -2.47 23.56 -11.50
C LYS A 161 -3.68 23.58 -12.46
N ASN A 162 -3.88 22.53 -13.24
CA ASN A 162 -4.99 22.45 -14.23
C ASN A 162 -6.25 21.84 -13.65
N LEU A 163 -6.22 21.43 -12.36
CA LEU A 163 -7.38 20.87 -11.70
C LEU A 163 -8.46 21.93 -11.45
N PRO A 164 -9.74 21.56 -11.52
CA PRO A 164 -10.81 22.40 -11.03
C PRO A 164 -10.65 22.54 -9.51
N ALA A 165 -10.14 23.70 -9.05
CA ALA A 165 -9.97 23.97 -7.64
C ALA A 165 -11.32 24.33 -7.02
N ASP A 166 -11.84 23.46 -6.15
CA ASP A 166 -12.92 23.82 -5.26
C ASP A 166 -12.41 24.87 -4.24
N PRO A 167 -13.09 26.01 -4.08
CA PRO A 167 -12.63 27.09 -3.21
C PRO A 167 -12.48 26.71 -1.74
N LYS A 168 -13.07 25.57 -1.34
CA LYS A 168 -13.07 25.06 0.03
C LYS A 168 -11.92 24.08 0.30
N VAL A 169 -11.24 23.61 -0.74
CA VAL A 169 -10.20 22.61 -0.66
C VAL A 169 -8.89 23.19 -1.17
N LYS A 170 -7.89 23.24 -0.30
CA LYS A 170 -6.56 23.72 -0.66
C LYS A 170 -5.65 22.55 -0.95
N ILE A 171 -5.15 22.46 -2.18
CA ILE A 171 -4.17 21.43 -2.58
C ILE A 171 -2.80 21.86 -2.06
N LEU A 172 -2.10 20.93 -1.40
CA LEU A 172 -0.77 21.16 -0.81
C LEU A 172 0.36 20.70 -1.73
N ASN A 173 0.08 19.84 -2.70
CA ASN A 173 1.08 19.37 -3.66
C ASN A 173 1.64 20.51 -4.52
N ASP A 174 2.85 20.31 -5.01
CA ASP A 174 3.49 21.23 -5.95
C ASP A 174 2.60 21.36 -7.23
N PRO A 175 2.26 22.56 -7.68
CA PRO A 175 1.45 22.81 -8.88
C PRO A 175 2.04 22.24 -10.16
N GLU A 176 3.36 21.98 -10.20
CA GLU A 176 4.03 21.41 -11.37
C GLU A 176 3.97 19.87 -11.44
N VAL A 177 3.52 19.19 -10.38
CA VAL A 177 3.37 17.72 -10.36
C VAL A 177 2.39 17.29 -11.44
N VAL A 178 2.80 16.30 -12.24
CA VAL A 178 1.99 15.67 -13.28
C VAL A 178 1.09 14.61 -12.63
N ILE A 179 -0.18 14.63 -12.96
CA ILE A 179 -1.17 13.67 -12.47
C ILE A 179 -1.33 12.53 -13.47
N VAL A 180 -1.57 12.90 -14.73
CA VAL A 180 -1.83 11.97 -15.82
C VAL A 180 -1.05 12.41 -17.06
N THR A 181 -0.51 11.46 -17.79
CA THR A 181 0.11 11.66 -19.11
C THR A 181 -0.31 10.57 -20.09
N ILE A 182 -0.31 10.86 -21.39
CA ILE A 182 -0.56 9.88 -22.44
C ILE A 182 0.75 9.62 -23.18
N VAL A 183 1.23 8.40 -23.08
CA VAL A 183 2.47 7.95 -23.70
C VAL A 183 2.13 7.25 -25.03
N PRO A 184 2.90 7.46 -26.12
CA PRO A 184 2.72 6.71 -27.36
C PRO A 184 2.93 5.21 -27.12
N PRO A 185 2.22 4.34 -27.84
CA PRO A 185 2.46 2.90 -27.72
C PRO A 185 3.90 2.58 -28.12
N VAL A 186 4.59 1.82 -27.31
CA VAL A 186 5.89 1.26 -27.68
C VAL A 186 5.63 0.27 -28.79
N LYS A 187 6.01 0.62 -30.03
CA LYS A 187 6.11 -0.36 -31.10
C LYS A 187 7.24 -1.29 -30.70
N GLU A 188 6.91 -2.50 -30.28
CA GLU A 188 7.89 -3.58 -30.28
C GLU A 188 8.36 -3.73 -31.74
N GLU A 189 9.52 -3.16 -32.05
CA GLU A 189 10.26 -3.61 -33.22
C GLU A 189 10.56 -5.08 -32.96
N VAL A 190 9.76 -5.94 -33.58
CA VAL A 190 10.09 -7.34 -33.74
C VAL A 190 11.40 -7.31 -34.53
N VAL A 191 12.50 -7.41 -33.81
CA VAL A 191 13.79 -7.69 -34.43
C VAL A 191 13.60 -9.06 -35.06
N GLU A 192 13.27 -9.02 -36.35
CA GLU A 192 13.27 -10.19 -37.20
C GLU A 192 14.69 -10.73 -37.16
N VAL A 193 14.89 -11.69 -36.26
CA VAL A 193 16.12 -12.47 -36.19
C VAL A 193 16.15 -13.22 -37.52
N ALA A 194 16.90 -12.66 -38.47
CA ALA A 194 17.23 -13.33 -39.72
C ALA A 194 17.70 -14.76 -39.37
N PRO A 195 17.21 -15.80 -40.03
CA PRO A 195 17.62 -17.15 -39.75
C PRO A 195 19.12 -17.25 -40.01
N VAL A 196 19.89 -17.40 -38.94
CA VAL A 196 21.28 -17.80 -39.01
C VAL A 196 21.28 -19.21 -39.58
N GLU A 197 21.64 -19.28 -40.84
CA GLU A 197 21.93 -20.48 -41.57
C GLU A 197 22.87 -21.35 -40.72
N THR A 198 22.35 -22.46 -40.27
CA THR A 198 23.08 -23.50 -39.53
C THR A 198 24.13 -24.07 -40.44
N ALA A 199 25.35 -23.56 -40.32
CA ALA A 199 26.52 -24.29 -40.82
C ALA A 199 26.82 -25.44 -39.84
N GLU A 200 26.59 -26.64 -40.30
CA GLU A 200 26.96 -27.90 -39.63
C GLU A 200 28.45 -27.88 -39.30
N PRO A 201 28.89 -28.19 -38.08
CA PRO A 201 30.26 -28.59 -37.85
C PRO A 201 30.37 -30.09 -38.05
N GLU A 202 31.17 -30.45 -39.03
CA GLU A 202 31.67 -31.80 -39.33
C GLU A 202 32.23 -32.50 -38.09
N VAL A 203 31.81 -33.74 -37.93
CA VAL A 203 32.26 -34.70 -36.96
C VAL A 203 33.66 -35.15 -37.29
N ILE A 204 34.66 -34.76 -36.55
CA ILE A 204 35.97 -35.47 -36.55
C ILE A 204 36.03 -36.38 -35.34
N ARG A 205 35.81 -37.68 -35.62
CA ARG A 205 36.19 -38.81 -34.77
C ARG A 205 37.68 -39.06 -34.86
N LYS A 206 38.38 -39.05 -33.74
CA LYS A 206 39.56 -39.84 -33.41
C LYS A 206 39.80 -39.65 -31.91
N GLY A 207 39.72 -40.60 -31.06
CA GLY A 207 40.30 -41.92 -31.00
C GLY A 207 41.15 -42.04 -29.75
N LYS A 208 40.68 -42.82 -28.78
CA LYS A 208 41.42 -43.74 -27.94
C LYS A 208 42.49 -43.23 -26.94
N ALA A 209 42.31 -43.45 -25.67
CA ALA A 209 42.96 -44.36 -24.70
C ALA A 209 42.69 -43.80 -23.30
N VAL A 210 42.00 -44.50 -22.39
CA VAL A 210 42.44 -45.47 -21.39
C VAL A 210 43.60 -45.00 -20.52
N GLU A 211 43.30 -44.83 -19.23
CA GLU A 211 43.95 -45.29 -17.99
C GLU A 211 43.25 -44.65 -16.81
N GLU A 212 42.58 -45.39 -16.03
CA GLU A 212 42.79 -46.08 -14.74
C GLU A 212 43.69 -45.35 -13.74
N GLY A 213 43.20 -45.27 -12.50
CA GLY A 213 43.93 -44.92 -11.28
C GLY A 213 42.99 -44.33 -10.25
N GLU A 214 42.25 -45.08 -9.54
CA GLU A 214 42.35 -45.62 -8.17
C GLU A 214 43.05 -44.71 -7.16
N GLY A 215 42.39 -44.63 -5.98
CA GLY A 215 42.96 -44.19 -4.71
C GLY A 215 41.99 -43.30 -3.98
N GLU A 216 41.04 -43.79 -3.29
CA GLU A 216 41.02 -44.39 -1.93
C GLU A 216 41.58 -43.47 -0.84
N ALA A 217 40.65 -43.22 0.07
CA ALA A 217 40.75 -43.34 1.52
C ALA A 217 41.09 -42.10 2.36
N GLU A 218 40.26 -42.00 3.31
CA GLU A 218 40.40 -41.91 4.76
C GLU A 218 40.61 -40.49 5.31
N GLU A 219 39.89 -40.20 6.25
CA GLU A 219 39.47 -40.54 7.59
C GLU A 219 39.82 -39.41 8.59
N LYS A 220 38.88 -39.16 9.43
CA LYS A 220 38.99 -38.87 10.87
C LYS A 220 39.47 -37.52 11.38
N GLY A 221 38.67 -37.09 12.35
CA GLY A 221 39.13 -36.44 13.57
C GLY A 221 38.25 -35.31 14.02
N LYS A 222 37.14 -35.52 14.75
CA LYS A 222 37.05 -35.68 16.21
C LYS A 222 37.72 -34.57 17.02
N ALA A 223 36.96 -33.79 17.72
CA ALA A 223 36.84 -33.65 19.18
C ALA A 223 36.42 -32.22 19.51
N ALA A 224 35.27 -31.96 20.07
CA ALA A 224 34.90 -31.99 21.48
C ALA A 224 35.82 -31.14 22.39
N LYS A 225 35.23 -30.06 22.93
CA LYS A 225 35.39 -29.69 24.34
C LYS A 225 34.43 -28.54 24.73
N GLN A 226 33.42 -28.85 25.44
CA GLN A 226 33.00 -28.11 26.64
C GLN A 226 33.97 -28.49 27.79
N PRO A 227 34.01 -27.88 28.96
CA PRO A 227 32.99 -27.12 29.70
C PRO A 227 33.55 -25.96 30.56
N GLU A 228 32.69 -25.43 31.39
CA GLU A 228 32.74 -25.03 32.81
C GLU A 228 32.56 -23.54 33.12
N LYS A 229 31.43 -23.28 33.74
CA LYS A 229 31.16 -22.89 35.13
C LYS A 229 31.90 -21.67 35.69
N GLY A 230 31.10 -20.74 36.16
CA GLY A 230 31.51 -19.70 37.09
C GLY A 230 30.40 -18.74 37.49
N LYS A 231 29.52 -19.15 38.41
CA LYS A 231 28.87 -18.25 39.37
C LYS A 231 29.90 -17.91 40.46
N PRO A 232 29.87 -16.78 41.19
CA PRO A 232 28.83 -16.52 42.17
C PRO A 232 28.42 -15.04 42.38
N GLU A 233 27.22 -14.85 42.90
CA GLU A 233 26.77 -13.77 43.76
C GLU A 233 27.68 -13.60 45.02
N PRO A 234 27.47 -12.64 45.97
CA PRO A 234 26.55 -11.49 46.09
C PRO A 234 27.21 -10.23 46.71
N LYS A 235 26.59 -9.09 46.59
CA LYS A 235 26.35 -8.17 47.72
C LYS A 235 25.36 -7.10 47.33
#